data_7cf4ada3adfbdcf072378f41d9421754
#
_entry.id   7cf4ada3adfbdcf072378f41d9421754
#
_cell.length_a   1.000
_cell.length_b   1.000
_cell.length_c   1.000
_cell.angle_alpha   90.00
_cell.angle_beta   90.00
_cell.angle_gamma   90.00
#
_symmetry.space_group_name_H-M   'P 1'
#
loop_
_entity.id
_entity.type
_entity.pdbx_description
1 polymer ?
#
loop_
_entity_poly.entity_id
_entity_poly.type
_entity_poly.pdbx_seq_one_letter_code
_entity_poly.pdbx_strand_id
1 'polypeptide(L)'
;MPMGMADIATVLFNDFLIHNPKDPEWLLRDRFVLSNGHGSMLLYSLLYLTGYKKITLQKIKNFRQLNSITAGHPEYEPDAGIEITTGPLGQGIANSVGIALALKKLAAEYELKRTPKVYVFCGDGCLMEGISQEAISIAGHLKIDNLILVYDNNKISIDGSTDLAFSDNTNLRFKSVNWNVFNGNGHNHKSIKDLFHKTQKVSKPSLLNFKTIIGFGSPNKSA
;
A
#
# COMPACT_ATOMS: atom_id res chain seq x y z
N MET A 1 -12.51 -3.70 1.88
CA MET A 1 -11.07 -3.59 1.53
C MET A 1 -10.24 -4.74 2.12
N PRO A 2 -10.14 -5.02 3.44
CA PRO A 2 -9.21 -6.03 3.97
C PRO A 2 -9.26 -7.40 3.29
N MET A 3 -10.45 -7.98 3.15
CA MET A 3 -10.61 -9.29 2.48
C MET A 3 -10.30 -9.23 0.98
N GLY A 4 -10.73 -8.17 0.28
CA GLY A 4 -10.45 -8.02 -1.15
C GLY A 4 -8.97 -7.85 -1.48
N MET A 5 -8.16 -7.37 -0.55
CA MET A 5 -6.71 -7.19 -0.72
C MET A 5 -5.86 -8.30 -0.06
N ALA A 6 -6.49 -9.30 0.56
CA ALA A 6 -5.77 -10.31 1.35
C ALA A 6 -4.79 -11.14 0.50
N ASP A 7 -5.19 -11.57 -0.71
CA ASP A 7 -4.32 -12.33 -1.62
C ASP A 7 -3.09 -11.52 -2.03
N ILE A 8 -3.29 -10.25 -2.40
CA ILE A 8 -2.21 -9.34 -2.80
C ILE A 8 -1.25 -9.09 -1.64
N ALA A 9 -1.80 -8.83 -0.44
CA ALA A 9 -1.02 -8.60 0.76
C ALA A 9 -0.20 -9.82 1.17
N THR A 10 -0.80 -11.02 1.08
CA THR A 10 -0.11 -12.29 1.37
C THR A 10 1.09 -12.50 0.44
N VAL A 11 0.90 -12.31 -0.86
CA VAL A 11 2.00 -12.44 -1.84
C VAL A 11 3.08 -11.39 -1.59
N LEU A 12 2.70 -10.14 -1.32
CA LEU A 12 3.66 -9.06 -1.03
C LEU A 12 4.52 -9.40 0.20
N PHE A 13 3.89 -9.74 1.32
CA PHE A 13 4.60 -9.95 2.60
C PHE A 13 5.43 -11.24 2.61
N ASN A 14 5.01 -12.28 1.90
CA ASN A 14 5.74 -13.54 1.85
C ASN A 14 6.90 -13.55 0.84
N ASP A 15 6.71 -12.92 -0.32
CA ASP A 15 7.61 -13.15 -1.45
C ASP A 15 8.44 -11.91 -1.84
N PHE A 16 8.04 -10.68 -1.46
CA PHE A 16 8.64 -9.46 -1.98
C PHE A 16 9.08 -8.45 -0.93
N LEU A 17 8.30 -8.24 0.13
CA LEU A 17 8.59 -7.24 1.15
C LEU A 17 9.78 -7.67 2.03
N ILE A 18 10.86 -6.93 1.96
CA ILE A 18 12.02 -7.16 2.83
C ILE A 18 11.81 -6.42 4.15
N HIS A 19 11.51 -7.17 5.18
CA HIS A 19 11.25 -6.64 6.52
C HIS A 19 11.82 -7.56 7.61
N ASN A 20 11.97 -7.03 8.81
CA ASN A 20 12.41 -7.82 9.98
C ASN A 20 11.50 -7.54 11.20
N PRO A 21 10.55 -8.43 11.52
CA PRO A 21 9.66 -8.25 12.67
C PRO A 21 10.37 -8.20 14.03
N LYS A 22 11.62 -8.70 14.12
CA LYS A 22 12.46 -8.63 15.34
C LYS A 22 13.19 -7.30 15.48
N ASP A 23 13.35 -6.57 14.37
CA ASP A 23 13.96 -5.24 14.29
C ASP A 23 13.10 -4.37 13.35
N PRO A 24 11.92 -3.92 13.83
CA PRO A 24 10.96 -3.17 13.01
C PRO A 24 11.49 -1.81 12.54
N GLU A 25 12.50 -1.27 13.23
CA GLU A 25 13.10 0.02 12.89
C GLU A 25 14.33 -0.11 11.99
N TRP A 26 14.72 -1.32 11.57
CA TRP A 26 15.83 -1.52 10.67
C TRP A 26 15.74 -0.62 9.44
N LEU A 27 16.73 0.26 9.28
CA LEU A 27 16.70 1.34 8.30
C LEU A 27 16.59 0.83 6.85
N LEU A 28 17.25 -0.28 6.54
CA LEU A 28 17.30 -0.82 5.17
C LEU A 28 16.14 -1.74 4.79
N ARG A 29 15.12 -1.86 5.66
CA ARG A 29 13.90 -2.59 5.33
C ARG A 29 13.08 -1.85 4.28
N ASP A 30 12.25 -2.56 3.54
CA ASP A 30 11.18 -1.96 2.74
C ASP A 30 10.13 -1.32 3.65
N ARG A 31 9.33 -0.43 3.10
CA ARG A 31 8.23 0.24 3.80
C ARG A 31 6.91 -0.22 3.23
N PHE A 32 5.97 -0.53 4.11
CA PHE A 32 4.59 -0.80 3.73
C PHE A 32 3.69 0.30 4.29
N VAL A 33 2.94 0.95 3.41
CA VAL A 33 2.01 2.02 3.75
C VAL A 33 0.59 1.65 3.32
N LEU A 34 -0.33 1.71 4.27
CA LEU A 34 -1.75 1.54 4.01
C LEU A 34 -2.41 2.92 3.87
N SER A 35 -2.46 3.47 2.64
CA SER A 35 -3.04 4.79 2.38
C SER A 35 -4.56 4.80 2.54
N ASN A 36 -5.24 3.70 2.21
CA ASN A 36 -6.65 3.48 2.51
C ASN A 36 -6.81 2.99 3.97
N GLY A 37 -6.49 3.88 4.91
CA GLY A 37 -6.35 3.59 6.34
C GLY A 37 -7.59 3.00 7.01
N HIS A 38 -8.79 3.15 6.44
CA HIS A 38 -10.00 2.50 6.91
C HIS A 38 -9.92 0.96 6.87
N GLY A 39 -8.96 0.42 6.10
CA GLY A 39 -8.64 -1.02 6.06
C GLY A 39 -7.61 -1.47 7.10
N SER A 40 -7.43 -0.74 8.17
CA SER A 40 -6.40 -0.95 9.20
C SER A 40 -6.30 -2.37 9.73
N MET A 41 -7.40 -3.11 9.80
CA MET A 41 -7.39 -4.52 10.22
C MET A 41 -6.54 -5.41 9.30
N LEU A 42 -6.43 -5.09 7.99
CA LEU A 42 -5.51 -5.80 7.11
C LEU A 42 -4.05 -5.63 7.59
N LEU A 43 -3.64 -4.39 7.86
CA LEU A 43 -2.30 -4.09 8.37
C LEU A 43 -2.02 -4.81 9.69
N TYR A 44 -2.93 -4.73 10.66
CA TYR A 44 -2.74 -5.37 11.97
C TYR A 44 -2.68 -6.90 11.85
N SER A 45 -3.48 -7.49 10.98
CA SER A 45 -3.44 -8.94 10.72
C SER A 45 -2.11 -9.36 10.11
N LEU A 46 -1.58 -8.59 9.14
CA LEU A 46 -0.28 -8.85 8.52
C LEU A 46 0.86 -8.75 9.54
N LEU A 47 0.87 -7.69 10.36
CA LEU A 47 1.89 -7.50 11.39
C LEU A 47 1.86 -8.62 12.44
N TYR A 48 0.66 -9.06 12.85
CA TYR A 48 0.50 -10.19 13.76
C TYR A 48 1.01 -11.50 13.13
N LEU A 49 0.56 -11.82 11.92
CA LEU A 49 0.89 -13.08 11.25
C LEU A 49 2.38 -13.17 10.87
N THR A 50 3.02 -12.06 10.63
CA THR A 50 4.47 -11.99 10.32
C THR A 50 5.35 -11.85 11.55
N GLY A 51 4.76 -11.75 12.76
CA GLY A 51 5.47 -11.89 14.02
C GLY A 51 5.98 -10.59 14.66
N TYR A 52 5.38 -9.44 14.32
CA TYR A 52 5.66 -8.19 15.04
C TYR A 52 5.13 -8.27 16.48
N LYS A 53 6.03 -8.15 17.46
CA LYS A 53 5.74 -8.45 18.88
C LYS A 53 4.68 -7.55 19.51
N LYS A 54 4.57 -6.29 19.09
CA LYS A 54 3.60 -5.34 19.64
C LYS A 54 2.16 -5.61 19.20
N ILE A 55 1.96 -6.26 18.06
CA ILE A 55 0.62 -6.61 17.57
C ILE A 55 0.29 -8.05 17.92
N THR A 56 -0.41 -8.22 19.03
CA THR A 56 -0.83 -9.55 19.54
C THR A 56 -2.28 -9.82 19.19
N LEU A 57 -2.70 -11.10 19.28
CA LEU A 57 -4.11 -11.47 19.07
C LEU A 57 -5.04 -10.71 20.04
N GLN A 58 -4.58 -10.46 21.30
CA GLN A 58 -5.36 -9.67 22.24
C GLN A 58 -5.52 -8.21 21.79
N LYS A 59 -4.48 -7.62 21.19
CA LYS A 59 -4.58 -6.26 20.60
C LYS A 59 -5.53 -6.24 19.42
N ILE A 60 -5.54 -7.26 18.57
CA ILE A 60 -6.50 -7.40 17.47
C ILE A 60 -7.94 -7.51 18.00
N LYS A 61 -8.17 -8.28 19.07
CA LYS A 61 -9.49 -8.36 19.72
C LYS A 61 -9.96 -7.03 20.30
N ASN A 62 -9.02 -6.16 20.67
CA ASN A 62 -9.31 -4.81 21.17
C ASN A 62 -9.35 -3.76 20.04
N PHE A 63 -9.62 -4.17 18.82
CA PHE A 63 -9.75 -3.27 17.66
C PHE A 63 -10.76 -2.15 17.92
N ARG A 64 -10.36 -0.91 17.66
CA ARG A 64 -11.18 0.31 17.87
C ARG A 64 -11.56 0.60 19.33
N GLN A 65 -10.96 -0.09 20.28
CA GLN A 65 -11.16 0.27 21.69
C GLN A 65 -10.24 1.43 22.06
N LEU A 66 -10.70 2.26 23.00
CA LEU A 66 -9.91 3.40 23.51
C LEU A 66 -8.54 2.94 24.00
N ASN A 67 -7.50 3.66 23.68
CA ASN A 67 -6.09 3.37 24.00
C ASN A 67 -5.55 2.05 23.41
N SER A 68 -6.24 1.46 22.44
CA SER A 68 -5.71 0.31 21.71
C SER A 68 -4.77 0.75 20.58
N ILE A 69 -3.60 0.09 20.49
CA ILE A 69 -2.69 0.27 19.33
C ILE A 69 -3.34 -0.12 18.00
N THR A 70 -4.40 -0.94 18.04
CA THR A 70 -5.20 -1.34 16.87
C THR A 70 -6.38 -0.38 16.68
N ALA A 71 -6.07 0.89 16.47
CA ALA A 71 -7.03 1.95 16.22
C ALA A 71 -7.82 1.73 14.91
N GLY A 72 -8.93 2.44 14.73
CA GLY A 72 -9.77 2.35 13.53
C GLY A 72 -9.05 2.75 12.24
N HIS A 73 -8.07 3.63 12.35
CA HIS A 73 -7.10 3.99 11.32
C HIS A 73 -5.70 3.83 11.91
N PRO A 74 -4.68 3.45 11.12
CA PRO A 74 -3.33 3.28 11.64
C PRO A 74 -2.79 4.58 12.22
N GLU A 75 -2.15 4.51 13.36
CA GLU A 75 -1.37 5.59 13.96
C GLU A 75 0.11 5.22 13.92
N TYR A 76 0.98 6.21 13.69
CA TYR A 76 2.42 6.01 13.58
C TYR A 76 2.99 5.34 14.82
N GLU A 77 3.51 4.14 14.65
CA GLU A 77 4.12 3.32 15.71
C GLU A 77 5.22 2.46 15.07
N PRO A 78 6.42 3.00 14.83
CA PRO A 78 7.46 2.36 14.01
C PRO A 78 7.96 1.03 14.57
N ASP A 79 8.05 0.90 15.89
CA ASP A 79 8.44 -0.34 16.57
C ASP A 79 7.35 -1.42 16.57
N ALA A 80 6.13 -1.07 16.14
CA ALA A 80 5.07 -2.02 15.80
C ALA A 80 4.99 -2.32 14.30
N GLY A 81 5.80 -1.65 13.47
CA GLY A 81 5.78 -1.76 12.01
C GLY A 81 4.75 -0.88 11.32
N ILE A 82 4.22 0.13 12.01
CA ILE A 82 3.26 1.10 11.43
C ILE A 82 4.01 2.36 11.03
N GLU A 83 4.22 2.52 9.73
CA GLU A 83 5.12 3.53 9.16
C GLU A 83 4.62 4.97 9.25
N ILE A 84 3.30 5.17 9.18
CA ILE A 84 2.68 6.50 9.20
C ILE A 84 1.25 6.43 9.73
N THR A 85 0.75 7.56 10.22
CA THR A 85 -0.68 7.75 10.51
C THR A 85 -1.42 7.98 9.22
N THR A 86 -2.48 7.19 8.97
CA THR A 86 -3.38 7.34 7.83
C THR A 86 -4.83 7.36 8.29
N GLY A 87 -5.74 7.70 7.39
CA GLY A 87 -7.18 7.88 7.64
C GLY A 87 -7.71 8.91 6.68
N PRO A 88 -7.21 10.18 6.71
CA PRO A 88 -7.48 11.12 5.63
C PRO A 88 -6.92 10.58 4.32
N LEU A 89 -7.82 10.40 3.33
CA LEU A 89 -7.47 9.80 2.05
C LEU A 89 -6.40 10.64 1.31
N GLY A 90 -5.54 9.99 0.54
CA GLY A 90 -4.46 10.63 -0.19
C GLY A 90 -3.17 10.87 0.60
N GLN A 91 -3.25 11.07 1.92
CA GLN A 91 -2.08 11.37 2.75
C GLN A 91 -1.03 10.25 2.72
N GLY A 92 -1.46 8.99 2.74
CA GLY A 92 -0.55 7.85 2.66
C GLY A 92 0.26 7.84 1.36
N ILE A 93 -0.36 8.15 0.22
CA ILE A 93 0.34 8.28 -1.08
C ILE A 93 1.38 9.38 -1.02
N ALA A 94 0.99 10.58 -0.57
CA ALA A 94 1.87 11.74 -0.53
C ALA A 94 3.08 11.54 0.40
N ASN A 95 2.85 11.03 1.62
CA ASN A 95 3.93 10.67 2.56
C ASN A 95 4.87 9.62 1.96
N SER A 96 4.33 8.63 1.24
CA SER A 96 5.12 7.56 0.64
C SER A 96 6.06 8.06 -0.46
N VAL A 97 5.68 9.10 -1.20
CA VAL A 97 6.56 9.78 -2.16
C VAL A 97 7.76 10.39 -1.43
N GLY A 98 7.52 11.08 -0.32
CA GLY A 98 8.58 11.65 0.53
C GLY A 98 9.50 10.56 1.10
N ILE A 99 8.93 9.49 1.64
CA ILE A 99 9.70 8.33 2.17
C ILE A 99 10.56 7.70 1.07
N ALA A 100 9.99 7.44 -0.11
CA ALA A 100 10.70 6.82 -1.22
C ALA A 100 11.85 7.69 -1.74
N LEU A 101 11.63 9.01 -1.82
CA LEU A 101 12.66 9.98 -2.18
C LEU A 101 13.78 10.03 -1.14
N ALA A 102 13.45 10.05 0.16
CA ALA A 102 14.43 10.03 1.24
C ALA A 102 15.27 8.75 1.21
N LEU A 103 14.66 7.57 1.05
CA LEU A 103 15.37 6.31 0.93
C LEU A 103 16.27 6.26 -0.30
N LYS A 104 15.83 6.82 -1.43
CA LYS A 104 16.65 6.90 -2.65
C LYS A 104 17.86 7.83 -2.45
N LYS A 105 17.67 8.96 -1.77
CA LYS A 105 18.77 9.86 -1.41
C LYS A 105 19.77 9.18 -0.48
N LEU A 106 19.30 8.54 0.60
CA LEU A 106 20.16 7.80 1.53
C LEU A 106 20.93 6.67 0.81
N ALA A 107 20.27 5.92 -0.09
CA ALA A 107 20.93 4.86 -0.84
C ALA A 107 22.06 5.39 -1.72
N ALA A 108 21.90 6.56 -2.33
CA ALA A 108 22.93 7.20 -3.12
C ALA A 108 24.07 7.78 -2.24
N GLU A 109 23.73 8.44 -1.13
CA GLU A 109 24.68 9.09 -0.23
C GLU A 109 25.60 8.06 0.48
N TYR A 110 25.03 6.91 0.87
CA TYR A 110 25.77 5.84 1.57
C TYR A 110 26.16 4.68 0.65
N GLU A 111 26.07 4.84 -0.66
CA GLU A 111 26.43 3.84 -1.67
C GLU A 111 25.84 2.45 -1.37
N LEU A 112 24.57 2.40 -0.98
CA LEU A 112 23.91 1.16 -0.61
C LEU A 112 23.77 0.24 -1.82
N LYS A 113 24.04 -1.04 -1.64
CA LYS A 113 23.86 -2.08 -2.69
C LYS A 113 22.44 -2.21 -3.20
N ARG A 114 21.47 -1.70 -2.42
CA ARG A 114 20.04 -1.74 -2.72
C ARG A 114 19.33 -0.51 -2.16
N THR A 115 18.47 0.09 -2.95
CA THR A 115 17.50 1.09 -2.47
C THR A 115 16.28 0.36 -1.88
N PRO A 116 15.92 0.59 -0.61
CA PRO A 116 14.70 0.05 -0.04
C PRO A 116 13.46 0.52 -0.81
N LYS A 117 12.47 -0.37 -0.96
CA LYS A 117 11.23 -0.08 -1.69
C LYS A 117 10.14 0.41 -0.74
N VAL A 118 9.21 1.17 -1.31
CA VAL A 118 8.00 1.63 -0.63
C VAL A 118 6.79 1.07 -1.37
N TYR A 119 6.03 0.21 -0.70
CA TYR A 119 4.80 -0.38 -1.21
C TYR A 119 3.61 0.31 -0.55
N VAL A 120 2.69 0.81 -1.37
CA VAL A 120 1.57 1.62 -0.90
C VAL A 120 0.26 1.01 -1.37
N PHE A 121 -0.59 0.58 -0.44
CA PHE A 121 -1.95 0.17 -0.78
C PHE A 121 -2.87 1.39 -0.78
N CYS A 122 -3.63 1.57 -1.84
CA CYS A 122 -4.59 2.66 -2.00
C CYS A 122 -5.87 2.16 -2.69
N GLY A 123 -6.96 2.86 -2.46
CA GLY A 123 -8.25 2.63 -3.12
C GLY A 123 -8.65 3.81 -4.01
N ASP A 124 -9.84 3.72 -4.60
CA ASP A 124 -10.39 4.75 -5.48
C ASP A 124 -10.40 6.13 -4.83
N GLY A 125 -10.92 6.25 -3.60
CA GLY A 125 -10.98 7.52 -2.87
C GLY A 125 -9.61 8.15 -2.64
N CYS A 126 -8.56 7.35 -2.39
CA CYS A 126 -7.20 7.88 -2.27
C CYS A 126 -6.73 8.55 -3.56
N LEU A 127 -7.10 8.00 -4.72
CA LEU A 127 -6.71 8.52 -6.03
C LEU A 127 -7.56 9.72 -6.48
N MET A 128 -8.71 9.96 -5.84
CA MET A 128 -9.54 11.14 -6.10
C MET A 128 -9.01 12.40 -5.42
N GLU A 129 -8.21 12.27 -4.36
CA GLU A 129 -7.68 13.40 -3.61
C GLU A 129 -6.65 14.22 -4.40
N GLY A 130 -6.74 15.57 -4.30
CA GLY A 130 -5.83 16.49 -4.99
C GLY A 130 -4.37 16.27 -4.63
N ILE A 131 -4.07 16.07 -3.32
CA ILE A 131 -2.71 15.81 -2.84
C ILE A 131 -2.09 14.55 -3.49
N SER A 132 -2.89 13.53 -3.77
CA SER A 132 -2.43 12.34 -4.47
C SER A 132 -1.98 12.66 -5.89
N GLN A 133 -2.71 13.51 -6.60
CA GLN A 133 -2.40 13.89 -7.97
C GLN A 133 -1.11 14.70 -8.07
N GLU A 134 -0.89 15.61 -7.12
CA GLU A 134 0.35 16.39 -7.02
C GLU A 134 1.54 15.46 -6.71
N ALA A 135 1.40 14.58 -5.71
CA ALA A 135 2.43 13.63 -5.32
C ALA A 135 2.78 12.63 -6.42
N ILE A 136 1.78 12.10 -7.13
CA ILE A 136 1.96 11.19 -8.28
C ILE A 136 2.73 11.90 -9.41
N SER A 137 2.40 13.17 -9.70
CA SER A 137 3.09 13.97 -10.71
C SER A 137 4.58 14.15 -10.36
N ILE A 138 4.88 14.55 -9.13
CA ILE A 138 6.27 14.72 -8.65
C ILE A 138 7.04 13.40 -8.72
N ALA A 139 6.43 12.29 -8.27
CA ALA A 139 7.08 10.98 -8.26
C ALA A 139 7.46 10.52 -9.68
N GLY A 140 6.59 10.75 -10.66
CA GLY A 140 6.87 10.43 -12.05
C GLY A 140 7.95 11.33 -12.66
N HIS A 141 7.93 12.64 -12.36
CA HIS A 141 8.94 13.59 -12.81
C HIS A 141 10.35 13.21 -12.30
N LEU A 142 10.45 12.92 -10.99
CA LEU A 142 11.71 12.53 -10.33
C LEU A 142 12.09 11.07 -10.58
N LYS A 143 11.28 10.30 -11.31
CA LYS A 143 11.51 8.88 -11.59
C LYS A 143 11.84 8.08 -10.32
N ILE A 144 10.95 8.18 -9.32
CA ILE A 144 11.11 7.50 -8.02
C ILE A 144 10.81 6.01 -8.19
N ASP A 145 11.77 5.23 -8.69
CA ASP A 145 11.65 3.84 -9.13
C ASP A 145 11.53 2.82 -7.99
N ASN A 146 11.79 3.24 -6.76
CA ASN A 146 11.56 2.45 -5.54
C ASN A 146 10.15 2.63 -4.94
N LEU A 147 9.25 3.37 -5.61
CA LEU A 147 7.87 3.55 -5.20
C LEU A 147 6.92 2.67 -6.02
N ILE A 148 6.13 1.84 -5.34
CA ILE A 148 5.14 0.95 -5.94
C ILE A 148 3.78 1.21 -5.30
N LEU A 149 2.84 1.79 -6.07
CA LEU A 149 1.44 1.89 -5.68
C LEU A 149 0.69 0.64 -6.09
N VAL A 150 -0.04 0.08 -5.16
CA VAL A 150 -0.92 -1.09 -5.34
C VAL A 150 -2.36 -0.61 -5.19
N TYR A 151 -3.06 -0.52 -6.31
CA TYR A 151 -4.40 0.02 -6.39
C TYR A 151 -5.44 -1.09 -6.29
N ASP A 152 -6.28 -0.99 -5.24
CA ASP A 152 -7.48 -1.80 -5.01
C ASP A 152 -8.61 -1.29 -5.91
N ASN A 153 -8.66 -1.77 -7.16
CA ASN A 153 -9.65 -1.38 -8.15
C ASN A 153 -10.89 -2.29 -8.02
N ASN A 154 -11.66 -2.07 -6.97
CA ASN A 154 -12.88 -2.82 -6.67
C ASN A 154 -14.15 -2.13 -7.18
N LYS A 155 -14.05 -0.95 -7.77
CA LYS A 155 -15.16 -0.18 -8.31
C LYS A 155 -16.20 0.29 -7.28
N ILE A 156 -15.84 0.28 -6.00
CA ILE A 156 -16.71 0.75 -4.90
C ILE A 156 -16.03 1.92 -4.19
N SER A 157 -16.75 3.00 -3.98
CA SER A 157 -16.33 4.13 -3.16
C SER A 157 -17.46 4.49 -2.18
N ILE A 158 -17.15 4.49 -0.86
CA ILE A 158 -18.13 4.70 0.21
C ILE A 158 -19.24 3.63 0.10
N ASP A 159 -20.44 3.99 -0.32
CA ASP A 159 -21.62 3.12 -0.34
C ASP A 159 -22.10 2.76 -1.76
N GLY A 160 -21.32 3.04 -2.80
CA GLY A 160 -21.77 2.82 -4.17
C GLY A 160 -20.69 2.66 -5.20
N SER A 161 -21.11 2.48 -6.45
CA SER A 161 -20.20 2.39 -7.59
C SER A 161 -19.39 3.68 -7.76
N THR A 162 -18.13 3.53 -8.12
CA THR A 162 -17.27 4.67 -8.51
C THR A 162 -17.84 5.47 -9.68
N ASP A 163 -18.67 4.85 -10.53
CA ASP A 163 -19.26 5.51 -11.70
C ASP A 163 -20.18 6.70 -11.32
N LEU A 164 -20.62 6.77 -10.06
CA LEU A 164 -21.41 7.90 -9.55
C LEU A 164 -20.57 9.18 -9.35
N ALA A 165 -19.27 9.04 -9.11
CA ALA A 165 -18.42 10.16 -8.69
C ALA A 165 -17.13 10.29 -9.51
N PHE A 166 -16.76 9.30 -10.33
CA PHE A 166 -15.45 9.20 -10.93
C PHE A 166 -15.51 8.54 -12.31
N SER A 167 -15.07 9.25 -13.33
CA SER A 167 -15.05 8.78 -14.74
C SER A 167 -13.64 8.75 -15.34
N ASP A 168 -12.62 9.09 -14.57
CA ASP A 168 -11.25 9.19 -15.05
C ASP A 168 -10.66 7.82 -15.43
N ASN A 169 -9.85 7.80 -16.47
CA ASN A 169 -9.03 6.63 -16.76
C ASN A 169 -7.73 6.67 -15.96
N THR A 170 -7.73 6.00 -14.78
CA THR A 170 -6.59 5.93 -13.88
C THR A 170 -5.31 5.49 -14.59
N ASN A 171 -5.37 4.49 -15.48
CA ASN A 171 -4.19 3.99 -16.17
C ASN A 171 -3.58 5.05 -17.11
N LEU A 172 -4.40 5.80 -17.85
CA LEU A 172 -3.93 6.87 -18.72
C LEU A 172 -3.36 8.02 -17.90
N ARG A 173 -4.00 8.40 -16.78
CA ARG A 173 -3.53 9.45 -15.89
C ARG A 173 -2.12 9.15 -15.36
N PHE A 174 -1.85 7.95 -14.87
CA PHE A 174 -0.51 7.56 -14.41
C PHE A 174 0.51 7.50 -15.56
N LYS A 175 0.13 6.99 -16.72
CA LYS A 175 1.01 7.00 -17.91
C LYS A 175 1.39 8.41 -18.34
N SER A 176 0.46 9.36 -18.30
CA SER A 176 0.71 10.76 -18.70
C SER A 176 1.74 11.47 -17.82
N VAL A 177 1.87 11.05 -16.57
CA VAL A 177 2.87 11.56 -15.60
C VAL A 177 4.06 10.61 -15.42
N ASN A 178 4.39 9.82 -16.45
CA ASN A 178 5.61 9.04 -16.53
C ASN A 178 5.74 7.85 -15.55
N TRP A 179 4.63 7.20 -15.19
CA TRP A 179 4.63 5.96 -14.41
C TRP A 179 4.57 4.72 -15.30
N ASN A 180 5.14 3.60 -14.81
CA ASN A 180 4.79 2.28 -15.32
C ASN A 180 3.41 1.89 -14.80
N VAL A 181 2.60 1.27 -15.66
CA VAL A 181 1.24 0.83 -15.30
C VAL A 181 1.06 -0.62 -15.69
N PHE A 182 0.77 -1.46 -14.72
CA PHE A 182 0.52 -2.88 -14.91
C PHE A 182 -0.86 -3.24 -14.37
N ASN A 183 -1.62 -4.05 -15.12
CA ASN A 183 -2.97 -4.48 -14.74
C ASN A 183 -2.99 -5.97 -14.46
N GLY A 184 -3.74 -6.39 -13.44
CA GLY A 184 -3.86 -7.79 -13.06
C GLY A 184 -5.13 -8.14 -12.29
N ASN A 185 -5.29 -9.43 -12.03
CA ASN A 185 -6.34 -9.95 -11.19
C ASN A 185 -5.80 -10.11 -9.76
N GLY A 186 -6.42 -9.39 -8.80
CA GLY A 186 -6.02 -9.38 -7.39
C GLY A 186 -6.38 -10.66 -6.61
N HIS A 187 -7.08 -11.61 -7.23
CA HIS A 187 -7.43 -12.92 -6.66
C HIS A 187 -6.73 -14.08 -7.35
N ASN A 188 -5.74 -13.80 -8.20
CA ASN A 188 -4.92 -14.82 -8.86
C ASN A 188 -3.46 -14.65 -8.45
N HIS A 189 -2.96 -15.53 -7.60
CA HIS A 189 -1.60 -15.47 -7.03
C HIS A 189 -0.51 -15.40 -8.10
N LYS A 190 -0.66 -16.12 -9.23
CA LYS A 190 0.30 -16.04 -10.34
C LYS A 190 0.31 -14.65 -10.96
N SER A 191 -0.87 -14.09 -11.26
CA SER A 191 -0.99 -12.71 -11.77
C SER A 191 -0.35 -11.70 -10.81
N ILE A 192 -0.59 -11.85 -9.50
CA ILE A 192 -0.02 -10.97 -8.48
C ILE A 192 1.52 -11.06 -8.47
N LYS A 193 2.07 -12.28 -8.41
CA LYS A 193 3.55 -12.50 -8.44
C LYS A 193 4.18 -11.93 -9.69
N ASP A 194 3.60 -12.21 -10.86
CA ASP A 194 4.12 -11.73 -12.15
C ASP A 194 4.19 -10.19 -12.20
N LEU A 195 3.19 -9.50 -11.62
CA LEU A 195 3.20 -8.05 -11.59
C LEU A 195 4.22 -7.49 -10.58
N PHE A 196 4.35 -8.05 -9.39
CA PHE A 196 5.40 -7.63 -8.45
C PHE A 196 6.80 -7.88 -9.03
N HIS A 197 7.02 -8.98 -9.75
CA HIS A 197 8.30 -9.22 -10.44
C HIS A 197 8.63 -8.13 -11.47
N LYS A 198 7.63 -7.65 -12.22
CA LYS A 198 7.83 -6.54 -13.19
C LYS A 198 8.30 -5.26 -12.53
N THR A 199 7.93 -5.00 -11.26
CA THR A 199 8.36 -3.79 -10.54
C THR A 199 9.79 -3.87 -9.98
N GLN A 200 10.44 -5.03 -10.03
CA GLN A 200 11.76 -5.19 -9.42
C GLN A 200 12.90 -4.55 -10.25
N LYS A 201 12.70 -4.42 -11.56
CA LYS A 201 13.72 -3.93 -12.51
C LYS A 201 13.16 -2.82 -13.38
N VAL A 202 12.72 -1.74 -12.75
CA VAL A 202 12.15 -0.57 -13.44
C VAL A 202 12.94 0.69 -13.10
N SER A 203 12.86 1.69 -13.96
CA SER A 203 13.52 2.99 -13.79
C SER A 203 12.54 4.13 -13.50
N LYS A 204 11.30 3.81 -13.18
CA LYS A 204 10.20 4.73 -12.92
C LYS A 204 9.29 4.17 -11.85
N PRO A 205 8.52 5.00 -11.13
CA PRO A 205 7.53 4.50 -10.19
C PRO A 205 6.49 3.62 -10.90
N SER A 206 5.89 2.70 -10.16
CA SER A 206 4.98 1.70 -10.72
C SER A 206 3.61 1.76 -10.06
N LEU A 207 2.56 1.71 -10.89
CA LEU A 207 1.19 1.42 -10.48
C LEU A 207 0.87 -0.03 -10.81
N LEU A 208 0.51 -0.81 -9.80
CA LEU A 208 -0.11 -2.12 -9.95
C LEU A 208 -1.63 -1.94 -9.77
N ASN A 209 -2.37 -1.93 -10.87
CA ASN A 209 -3.83 -1.81 -10.85
C ASN A 209 -4.42 -3.21 -10.83
N PHE A 210 -4.87 -3.65 -9.65
CA PHE A 210 -5.50 -4.94 -9.46
C PHE A 210 -7.02 -4.83 -9.46
N LYS A 211 -7.67 -5.55 -10.36
CA LYS A 211 -9.08 -5.85 -10.23
C LYS A 211 -9.32 -6.72 -9.01
N THR A 212 -10.15 -6.25 -8.11
CA THR A 212 -10.51 -6.93 -6.86
C THR A 212 -12.03 -6.95 -6.67
N ILE A 213 -12.47 -7.72 -5.68
CA ILE A 213 -13.87 -7.77 -5.25
C ILE A 213 -13.90 -7.40 -3.77
N ILE A 214 -14.69 -6.38 -3.41
CA ILE A 214 -14.84 -5.99 -2.02
C ILE A 214 -15.48 -7.13 -1.22
N GLY A 215 -14.91 -7.46 -0.05
CA GLY A 215 -15.41 -8.58 0.75
C GLY A 215 -15.18 -9.98 0.15
N PHE A 216 -14.25 -10.12 -0.81
CA PHE A 216 -13.92 -11.41 -1.44
C PHE A 216 -13.74 -12.53 -0.42
N GLY A 217 -14.42 -13.67 -0.63
CA GLY A 217 -14.41 -14.81 0.29
C GLY A 217 -15.37 -14.70 1.47
N SER A 218 -16.09 -13.56 1.63
CA SER A 218 -17.18 -13.48 2.62
C SER A 218 -18.41 -14.25 2.15
N PRO A 219 -19.04 -15.09 3.00
CA PRO A 219 -20.21 -15.88 2.60
C PRO A 219 -21.40 -15.02 2.14
N ASN A 220 -21.62 -13.86 2.75
CA ASN A 220 -22.82 -13.05 2.56
C ASN A 220 -22.56 -11.55 2.34
N LYS A 221 -21.28 -11.12 2.22
CA LYS A 221 -20.88 -9.72 2.15
C LYS A 221 -19.87 -9.43 1.02
N SER A 222 -19.73 -10.34 0.08
CA SER A 222 -18.96 -10.13 -1.16
C SER A 222 -19.85 -9.36 -2.16
N ALA A 223 -19.34 -8.28 -2.74
CA ALA A 223 -20.06 -7.47 -3.72
C ALA A 223 -19.40 -7.56 -5.11
#